data_94a3eef0b3e6aecfff3f594cb96b4a0c
#
_entry.id   94a3eef0b3e6aecfff3f594cb96b4a0c
#
_cell.length_a   1.000
_cell.length_b   1.000
_cell.length_c   1.000
_cell.angle_alpha   90.00
_cell.angle_beta   90.00
_cell.angle_gamma   90.00
#
_symmetry.space_group_name_H-M   'P 1'
#
loop_
_entity.id
_entity.type
_entity.pdbx_description
1 polymer ?
#
loop_
_entity_poly.entity_id
_entity_poly.type
_entity_poly.pdbx_seq_one_letter_code
_entity_poly.pdbx_strand_id
1 'polypeptide(L)'
;MFQTFLNIFKVAELRNKVLFTLALLAIYRIGFWVPLPGVDQDKMAEKSQPGITAVHQAERDLAELKSENADASRIAAAQQALDKANVELHKRAGDSDTTAAGRIASYVSLFSGGSLGQSTLFGLGVMPYISASIIFQLLGTVVPSLEKMQKEGETGRKRIQEWTRWSAVPIAALQAIMWLSYMEHEGLVSDHYRHLHETAFWFVGAVLLTTGCIFLMWLGEQIEEYGLGNGVSLIILAGIVARMPAALQRLIAETNFSQHTDLTKNVSLGKIVTLAALFVFIIMGSILITQAQRRIPVQQAKHTRGRRVYGGGKQFLPLRVNHGGVMPIIFAQSLMLLPSILLGYLDKNVFIGKNRSEFIGFLNGQFTRGAFLYIVTELGMIYFFAYFWTTVQFQPKEMANQLRDYGSFIPGLRPGKRTADYLERVMMRITYVGAAFLCIVAVIPTVVTEWMSIDPMVSQFLGGTGLLIVVSVALDMVQRIEANLLMRNYGGFLGPGGRRIKGRQY
;
A
#
# COMPACT_ATOMS: atom_id res chain seq x y z
N MET A 1 -15.25 -19.21 -9.28
CA MET A 1 -15.23 -17.88 -8.71
C MET A 1 -16.62 -17.20 -8.73
N PHE A 2 -17.31 -17.06 -9.84
CA PHE A 2 -18.64 -16.41 -9.87
C PHE A 2 -19.70 -17.12 -9.01
N GLN A 3 -19.76 -18.45 -9.03
CA GLN A 3 -20.63 -19.24 -8.15
C GLN A 3 -20.26 -19.12 -6.66
N THR A 4 -18.98 -19.01 -6.34
CA THR A 4 -18.50 -18.77 -4.97
C THR A 4 -18.97 -17.40 -4.48
N PHE A 5 -18.92 -16.39 -5.35
CA PHE A 5 -19.40 -15.04 -5.04
C PHE A 5 -20.91 -15.01 -4.80
N LEU A 6 -21.71 -15.71 -5.61
CA LEU A 6 -23.16 -15.84 -5.40
C LEU A 6 -23.51 -16.58 -4.11
N ASN A 7 -22.68 -17.56 -3.71
CA ASN A 7 -22.88 -18.31 -2.47
C ASN A 7 -22.59 -17.47 -1.21
N ILE A 8 -21.78 -16.40 -1.31
CA ILE A 8 -21.57 -15.46 -0.21
C ILE A 8 -22.89 -14.84 0.25
N PHE A 9 -23.73 -14.44 -0.70
CA PHE A 9 -25.02 -13.81 -0.40
C PHE A 9 -26.07 -14.79 0.13
N LYS A 10 -25.92 -16.09 -0.12
CA LYS A 10 -26.82 -17.13 0.41
C LYS A 10 -26.57 -17.46 1.89
N VAL A 11 -25.35 -17.24 2.39
CA VAL A 11 -24.98 -17.50 3.79
C VAL A 11 -25.17 -16.22 4.61
N ALA A 12 -26.23 -16.17 5.44
CA ALA A 12 -26.63 -14.95 6.16
C ALA A 12 -25.50 -14.34 7.01
N GLU A 13 -24.70 -15.15 7.72
CA GLU A 13 -23.60 -14.66 8.55
C GLU A 13 -22.46 -14.06 7.72
N LEU A 14 -22.09 -14.70 6.61
CA LEU A 14 -21.06 -14.20 5.72
C LEU A 14 -21.51 -12.92 5.02
N ARG A 15 -22.77 -12.88 4.60
CA ARG A 15 -23.41 -11.67 4.07
C ARG A 15 -23.35 -10.52 5.08
N ASN A 16 -23.70 -10.77 6.35
CA ASN A 16 -23.68 -9.76 7.38
C ASN A 16 -22.24 -9.23 7.64
N LYS A 17 -21.24 -10.11 7.65
CA LYS A 17 -19.82 -9.70 7.77
C LYS A 17 -19.38 -8.86 6.57
N VAL A 18 -19.76 -9.22 5.35
CA VAL A 18 -19.46 -8.43 4.14
C VAL A 18 -20.14 -7.07 4.20
N LEU A 19 -21.44 -7.03 4.52
CA LEU A 19 -22.19 -5.77 4.63
C LEU A 19 -21.63 -4.86 5.72
N PHE A 20 -21.26 -5.43 6.87
CA PHE A 20 -20.60 -4.69 7.95
C PHE A 20 -19.28 -4.08 7.48
N THR A 21 -18.43 -4.86 6.83
CA THR A 21 -17.17 -4.37 6.27
C THR A 21 -17.40 -3.24 5.27
N LEU A 22 -18.34 -3.39 4.35
CA LEU A 22 -18.68 -2.37 3.37
C LEU A 22 -19.25 -1.09 4.03
N ALA A 23 -20.07 -1.23 5.08
CA ALA A 23 -20.61 -0.10 5.83
C ALA A 23 -19.49 0.70 6.50
N LEU A 24 -18.51 0.01 7.14
CA LEU A 24 -17.36 0.68 7.76
C LEU A 24 -16.45 1.34 6.71
N LEU A 25 -16.26 0.72 5.54
CA LEU A 25 -15.52 1.34 4.43
C LEU A 25 -16.26 2.55 3.85
N ALA A 26 -17.60 2.57 3.86
CA ALA A 26 -18.38 3.76 3.49
C ALA A 26 -18.17 4.89 4.51
N ILE A 27 -18.17 4.61 5.82
CA ILE A 27 -17.85 5.60 6.86
C ILE A 27 -16.44 6.15 6.66
N TYR A 28 -15.46 5.28 6.39
CA TYR A 28 -14.11 5.68 6.02
C TYR A 28 -14.12 6.68 4.86
N ARG A 29 -14.90 6.42 3.81
CA ARG A 29 -14.96 7.29 2.64
C ARG A 29 -15.61 8.64 2.93
N ILE A 30 -16.65 8.68 3.74
CA ILE A 30 -17.34 9.93 4.15
C ILE A 30 -16.38 10.86 4.88
N GLY A 31 -15.52 10.35 5.74
CA GLY A 31 -14.56 11.17 6.51
C GLY A 31 -13.54 11.92 5.66
N PHE A 32 -13.30 11.51 4.42
CA PHE A 32 -12.48 12.29 3.46
C PHE A 32 -13.18 13.51 2.85
N TRP A 33 -14.47 13.69 3.10
CA TRP A 33 -15.22 14.89 2.69
C TRP A 33 -15.28 15.95 3.80
N VAL A 34 -14.83 15.61 5.00
CA VAL A 34 -14.81 16.54 6.14
C VAL A 34 -13.51 17.36 6.08
N PRO A 35 -13.57 18.65 5.71
CA PRO A 35 -12.38 19.49 5.62
C PRO A 35 -11.83 19.79 7.01
N LEU A 36 -10.51 20.02 7.09
CA LEU A 36 -9.87 20.47 8.30
C LEU A 36 -10.22 21.96 8.54
N PRO A 37 -10.74 22.34 9.73
CA PRO A 37 -11.02 23.73 10.04
C PRO A 37 -9.76 24.61 9.95
N GLY A 38 -9.89 25.79 9.40
CA GLY A 38 -8.77 26.74 9.26
C GLY A 38 -7.95 26.59 8.00
N VAL A 39 -8.21 25.60 7.17
CA VAL A 39 -7.56 25.41 5.86
C VAL A 39 -8.43 26.04 4.77
N ASP A 40 -7.80 26.83 3.92
CA ASP A 40 -8.41 27.39 2.73
C ASP A 40 -8.47 26.34 1.62
N GLN A 41 -9.66 25.78 1.39
CA GLN A 41 -9.87 24.72 0.41
C GLN A 41 -9.65 25.21 -1.02
N ASP A 42 -9.91 26.47 -1.31
CA ASP A 42 -9.74 27.02 -2.66
C ASP A 42 -8.26 27.20 -2.97
N LYS A 43 -7.47 27.78 -2.04
CA LYS A 43 -6.00 27.84 -2.17
C LYS A 43 -5.36 26.45 -2.21
N MET A 44 -5.92 25.50 -1.48
CA MET A 44 -5.45 24.12 -1.44
C MET A 44 -5.73 23.42 -2.78
N ALA A 45 -6.92 23.60 -3.34
CA ALA A 45 -7.28 23.05 -4.65
C ALA A 45 -6.41 23.65 -5.76
N GLU A 46 -6.19 24.96 -5.73
CA GLU A 46 -5.31 25.66 -6.67
C GLU A 46 -3.87 25.19 -6.59
N LYS A 47 -3.36 24.88 -5.40
CA LYS A 47 -1.98 24.45 -5.18
C LYS A 47 -1.77 22.95 -5.37
N SER A 48 -2.78 22.13 -5.11
CA SER A 48 -2.74 20.70 -5.40
C SER A 48 -2.82 20.39 -6.88
N GLN A 49 -3.32 21.34 -7.66
CA GLN A 49 -3.44 21.29 -9.10
C GLN A 49 -2.98 22.62 -9.72
N PRO A 50 -1.72 23.04 -9.51
CA PRO A 50 -1.23 24.31 -10.00
C PRO A 50 -1.31 24.32 -11.52
N GLY A 51 -2.17 25.20 -12.05
CA GLY A 51 -2.39 25.36 -13.49
C GLY A 51 -3.69 24.74 -14.03
N ILE A 52 -4.41 23.89 -13.29
CA ILE A 52 -5.73 23.38 -13.77
C ILE A 52 -6.75 24.51 -13.86
N THR A 53 -6.75 25.46 -12.92
CA THR A 53 -7.57 26.68 -13.02
C THR A 53 -7.22 27.49 -14.25
N ALA A 54 -5.94 27.66 -14.56
CA ALA A 54 -5.49 28.34 -15.77
C ALA A 54 -5.85 27.56 -17.05
N VAL A 55 -5.74 26.23 -17.01
CA VAL A 55 -6.15 25.37 -18.12
C VAL A 55 -7.67 25.41 -18.31
N HIS A 56 -8.46 25.29 -17.25
CA HIS A 56 -9.93 25.37 -17.34
C HIS A 56 -10.40 26.76 -17.75
N GLN A 57 -9.70 27.81 -17.36
CA GLN A 57 -9.99 29.16 -17.84
C GLN A 57 -9.68 29.31 -19.33
N ALA A 58 -8.51 28.87 -19.77
CA ALA A 58 -8.14 28.84 -21.19
C ALA A 58 -9.04 27.92 -22.04
N GLU A 59 -9.53 26.82 -21.48
CA GLU A 59 -10.52 25.95 -22.15
C GLU A 59 -11.88 26.63 -22.28
N ARG A 60 -12.35 27.33 -21.25
CA ARG A 60 -13.60 28.10 -21.31
C ARG A 60 -13.50 29.22 -22.32
N ASP A 61 -12.43 30.00 -22.28
CA ASP A 61 -12.19 31.09 -23.23
C ASP A 61 -12.14 30.57 -24.67
N LEU A 62 -11.52 29.42 -24.89
CA LEU A 62 -11.45 28.75 -26.20
C LEU A 62 -12.83 28.21 -26.64
N ALA A 63 -13.62 27.67 -25.71
CA ALA A 63 -14.98 27.20 -25.99
C ALA A 63 -15.93 28.38 -26.31
N GLU A 64 -15.79 29.48 -25.60
CA GLU A 64 -16.59 30.71 -25.80
C GLU A 64 -16.27 31.34 -27.16
N LEU A 65 -14.98 31.49 -27.49
CA LEU A 65 -14.53 31.99 -28.80
C LEU A 65 -14.95 31.09 -29.97
N LYS A 66 -15.01 29.77 -29.77
CA LYS A 66 -15.53 28.81 -30.77
C LYS A 66 -17.03 28.93 -30.93
N SER A 67 -17.78 29.17 -29.85
CA SER A 67 -19.25 29.35 -29.90
C SER A 67 -19.67 30.68 -30.55
N GLU A 68 -18.83 31.72 -30.42
CA GLU A 68 -19.05 33.01 -31.01
C GLU A 68 -18.60 33.12 -32.48
N ASN A 69 -18.07 32.03 -33.09
CA ASN A 69 -17.49 32.09 -34.43
C ASN A 69 -16.42 33.18 -34.59
N ALA A 70 -15.59 33.38 -33.56
CA ALA A 70 -14.57 34.41 -33.56
C ALA A 70 -13.50 34.15 -34.64
N ASP A 71 -12.78 35.21 -35.02
CA ASP A 71 -11.71 35.14 -36.02
C ASP A 71 -10.70 34.01 -35.74
N ALA A 72 -10.28 33.32 -36.80
CA ALA A 72 -9.33 32.20 -36.72
C ALA A 72 -8.02 32.56 -35.98
N SER A 73 -7.62 33.86 -36.02
CA SER A 73 -6.44 34.36 -35.30
C SER A 73 -6.65 34.41 -33.78
N ARG A 74 -7.87 34.69 -33.30
CA ARG A 74 -8.22 34.69 -31.88
C ARG A 74 -8.32 33.28 -31.32
N ILE A 75 -8.89 32.35 -32.09
CA ILE A 75 -8.97 30.95 -31.73
C ILE A 75 -7.55 30.32 -31.66
N ALA A 76 -6.66 30.66 -32.59
CA ALA A 76 -5.27 30.20 -32.57
C ALA A 76 -4.49 30.78 -31.38
N ALA A 77 -4.72 32.04 -30.97
CA ALA A 77 -4.10 32.65 -29.81
C ALA A 77 -4.60 32.00 -28.49
N ALA A 78 -5.89 31.70 -28.38
CA ALA A 78 -6.49 31.01 -27.22
C ALA A 78 -5.96 29.53 -27.13
N GLN A 79 -5.76 28.88 -28.28
CA GLN A 79 -5.17 27.54 -28.35
C GLN A 79 -3.70 27.55 -27.91
N GLN A 80 -2.92 28.55 -28.30
CA GLN A 80 -1.55 28.73 -27.80
C GLN A 80 -1.49 29.06 -26.30
N ALA A 81 -2.46 29.79 -25.78
CA ALA A 81 -2.57 30.07 -24.34
C ALA A 81 -2.89 28.78 -23.56
N LEU A 82 -3.77 27.92 -24.07
CA LEU A 82 -4.07 26.61 -23.51
C LEU A 82 -2.85 25.69 -23.52
N ASP A 83 -2.11 25.66 -24.63
CA ASP A 83 -0.87 24.86 -24.75
C ASP A 83 0.20 25.34 -23.78
N LYS A 84 0.36 26.64 -23.59
CA LYS A 84 1.27 27.21 -22.59
C LYS A 84 0.85 26.86 -21.17
N ALA A 85 -0.44 26.97 -20.85
CA ALA A 85 -0.97 26.61 -19.55
C ALA A 85 -0.76 25.11 -19.24
N ASN A 86 -0.94 24.23 -20.23
CA ASN A 86 -0.67 22.81 -20.11
C ASN A 86 0.82 22.49 -19.87
N VAL A 87 1.72 23.18 -20.59
CA VAL A 87 3.18 23.03 -20.38
C VAL A 87 3.59 23.47 -18.99
N GLU A 88 3.03 24.58 -18.53
CA GLU A 88 3.33 25.12 -17.20
C GLU A 88 2.77 24.23 -16.08
N LEU A 89 1.60 23.62 -16.27
CA LEU A 89 1.03 22.61 -15.40
C LEU A 89 1.96 21.40 -15.26
N HIS A 90 2.47 20.87 -16.35
CA HIS A 90 3.40 19.72 -16.34
C HIS A 90 4.74 20.06 -15.70
N LYS A 91 5.26 21.27 -15.93
CA LYS A 91 6.50 21.74 -15.32
C LYS A 91 6.38 21.93 -13.82
N ARG A 92 5.26 22.47 -13.34
CA ARG A 92 4.98 22.66 -11.91
C ARG A 92 4.64 21.37 -11.18
N ALA A 93 3.99 20.42 -11.85
CA ALA A 93 3.76 19.08 -11.30
C ALA A 93 5.07 18.32 -11.06
N GLY A 94 6.07 18.48 -11.93
CA GLY A 94 7.43 17.94 -11.73
C GLY A 94 8.20 18.65 -10.60
N ASP A 95 7.98 19.95 -10.40
CA ASP A 95 8.67 20.74 -9.38
C ASP A 95 8.14 20.48 -7.95
N SER A 96 6.86 20.10 -7.80
CA SER A 96 6.28 19.77 -6.48
C SER A 96 6.92 18.55 -5.84
N ASP A 97 7.38 17.57 -6.62
CA ASP A 97 8.07 16.37 -6.13
C ASP A 97 9.55 16.63 -5.74
N THR A 98 10.10 17.79 -6.06
CA THR A 98 11.47 18.15 -5.70
C THR A 98 11.60 18.67 -4.26
N THR A 99 10.53 19.19 -3.67
CA THR A 99 10.51 19.64 -2.27
C THR A 99 10.34 18.46 -1.30
N ALA A 100 11.08 18.48 -0.17
CA ALA A 100 10.94 17.45 0.88
C ALA A 100 9.49 17.29 1.35
N ALA A 101 8.77 18.40 1.47
CA ALA A 101 7.37 18.43 1.85
C ALA A 101 6.43 17.85 0.77
N GLY A 102 6.68 18.12 -0.52
CA GLY A 102 5.96 17.51 -1.63
C GLY A 102 6.17 15.99 -1.69
N ARG A 103 7.38 15.51 -1.38
CA ARG A 103 7.69 14.08 -1.27
C ARG A 103 6.93 13.40 -0.13
N ILE A 104 6.84 14.03 1.04
CA ILE A 104 6.02 13.54 2.16
C ILE A 104 4.55 13.52 1.74
N ALA A 105 4.08 14.61 1.14
CA ALA A 105 2.71 14.75 0.69
C ALA A 105 2.30 13.67 -0.32
N SER A 106 3.12 13.42 -1.35
CA SER A 106 2.88 12.39 -2.34
C SER A 106 2.92 10.99 -1.75
N TYR A 107 3.81 10.74 -0.78
CA TYR A 107 3.89 9.45 -0.09
C TYR A 107 2.68 9.21 0.84
N VAL A 108 2.36 10.15 1.71
CA VAL A 108 1.19 10.03 2.62
C VAL A 108 -0.09 9.87 1.79
N SER A 109 -0.19 10.58 0.67
CA SER A 109 -1.33 10.46 -0.23
C SER A 109 -1.51 9.06 -0.81
N LEU A 110 -0.45 8.30 -1.05
CA LEU A 110 -0.52 6.91 -1.56
C LEU A 110 -1.31 5.99 -0.63
N PHE A 111 -1.14 6.15 0.69
CA PHE A 111 -1.73 5.27 1.70
C PHE A 111 -2.96 5.85 2.39
N SER A 112 -3.17 7.17 2.33
CA SER A 112 -4.31 7.81 2.97
C SER A 112 -5.60 7.73 2.16
N GLY A 113 -5.51 7.44 0.85
CA GLY A 113 -6.69 7.30 -0.03
C GLY A 113 -7.42 8.60 -0.37
N GLY A 114 -6.97 9.74 0.17
CA GLY A 114 -7.39 11.09 -0.21
C GLY A 114 -6.28 11.84 -0.92
N SER A 115 -6.59 12.84 -1.73
CA SER A 115 -5.57 13.80 -2.12
C SER A 115 -5.25 14.65 -0.88
N LEU A 116 -3.97 14.75 -0.51
CA LEU A 116 -3.53 15.70 0.51
C LEU A 116 -3.92 17.14 0.14
N GLY A 117 -4.17 17.39 -1.14
CA GLY A 117 -4.76 18.59 -1.65
C GLY A 117 -6.16 18.93 -1.13
N GLN A 118 -6.80 18.03 -0.37
CA GLN A 118 -8.11 18.34 0.26
C GLN A 118 -8.02 18.60 1.76
N SER A 119 -6.85 18.36 2.40
CA SER A 119 -6.63 18.51 3.85
C SER A 119 -7.85 18.17 4.70
N THR A 120 -8.17 16.90 4.73
CA THR A 120 -9.34 16.37 5.43
C THR A 120 -8.97 15.86 6.81
N LEU A 121 -9.98 15.62 7.65
CA LEU A 121 -9.83 15.00 8.97
C LEU A 121 -9.02 13.71 8.94
N PHE A 122 -9.14 12.90 7.88
CA PHE A 122 -8.41 11.65 7.67
C PHE A 122 -7.15 11.81 6.82
N GLY A 123 -6.63 13.04 6.68
CA GLY A 123 -5.48 13.35 5.81
C GLY A 123 -4.23 12.52 6.12
N LEU A 124 -3.95 12.20 7.38
CA LEU A 124 -2.83 11.33 7.77
C LEU A 124 -3.08 9.84 7.47
N GLY A 125 -4.35 9.45 7.26
CA GLY A 125 -4.71 8.06 7.03
C GLY A 125 -4.30 7.12 8.17
N VAL A 126 -3.98 5.88 7.83
CA VAL A 126 -3.50 4.85 8.79
C VAL A 126 -1.97 4.80 8.88
N MET A 127 -1.25 5.75 8.25
CA MET A 127 0.21 5.77 8.20
C MET A 127 0.88 5.77 9.57
N PRO A 128 0.45 6.60 10.56
CA PRO A 128 1.05 6.60 11.89
C PRO A 128 0.98 5.24 12.58
N TYR A 129 -0.14 4.54 12.42
CA TYR A 129 -0.32 3.19 12.97
C TYR A 129 0.58 2.16 12.27
N ILE A 130 0.71 2.24 10.95
CA ILE A 130 1.63 1.36 10.19
C ILE A 130 3.06 1.61 10.66
N SER A 131 3.48 2.87 10.80
CA SER A 131 4.82 3.23 11.29
C SER A 131 5.08 2.68 12.69
N ALA A 132 4.12 2.81 13.62
CA ALA A 132 4.20 2.23 14.96
C ALA A 132 4.33 0.69 14.89
N SER A 133 3.51 0.04 14.07
CA SER A 133 3.54 -1.41 13.88
C SER A 133 4.88 -1.90 13.36
N ILE A 134 5.46 -1.20 12.38
CA ILE A 134 6.81 -1.47 11.86
C ILE A 134 7.85 -1.38 12.97
N ILE A 135 7.83 -0.30 13.76
CA ILE A 135 8.78 -0.08 14.85
C ILE A 135 8.69 -1.23 15.86
N PHE A 136 7.48 -1.62 16.31
CA PHE A 136 7.34 -2.71 17.27
C PHE A 136 7.70 -4.08 16.70
N GLN A 137 7.48 -4.33 15.42
CA GLN A 137 7.92 -5.55 14.77
C GLN A 137 9.44 -5.64 14.68
N LEU A 138 10.12 -4.53 14.36
CA LEU A 138 11.59 -4.46 14.36
C LEU A 138 12.14 -4.60 15.78
N LEU A 139 11.58 -3.88 16.75
CA LEU A 139 11.99 -3.97 18.15
C LEU A 139 11.77 -5.39 18.73
N GLY A 140 10.72 -6.09 18.30
CA GLY A 140 10.44 -7.46 18.70
C GLY A 140 11.52 -8.47 18.33
N THR A 141 12.38 -8.14 17.35
CA THR A 141 13.54 -8.98 16.98
C THR A 141 14.83 -8.60 17.68
N VAL A 142 14.96 -7.34 18.11
CA VAL A 142 16.18 -6.80 18.71
C VAL A 142 16.11 -6.81 20.23
N VAL A 143 14.93 -6.56 20.80
CA VAL A 143 14.72 -6.43 22.25
C VAL A 143 14.27 -7.76 22.83
N PRO A 144 15.10 -8.45 23.68
CA PRO A 144 14.79 -9.77 24.22
C PRO A 144 13.46 -9.84 25.01
N SER A 145 13.06 -8.73 25.64
CA SER A 145 11.79 -8.66 26.39
C SER A 145 10.59 -8.75 25.46
N LEU A 146 10.62 -8.09 24.30
CA LEU A 146 9.55 -8.13 23.31
C LEU A 146 9.54 -9.47 22.56
N GLU A 147 10.72 -10.05 22.30
CA GLU A 147 10.83 -11.39 21.72
C GLU A 147 10.16 -12.45 22.62
N LYS A 148 10.39 -12.39 23.95
CA LYS A 148 9.71 -13.27 24.92
C LYS A 148 8.21 -13.08 24.87
N MET A 149 7.72 -11.82 24.85
CA MET A 149 6.29 -11.54 24.75
C MET A 149 5.67 -12.09 23.45
N GLN A 150 6.36 -12.01 22.32
CA GLN A 150 5.87 -12.61 21.07
C GLN A 150 5.74 -14.13 21.17
N LYS A 151 6.63 -14.79 21.93
CA LYS A 151 6.62 -16.26 22.18
C LYS A 151 5.56 -16.68 23.21
N GLU A 152 5.02 -15.78 24.01
CA GLU A 152 3.92 -16.06 24.96
C GLU A 152 2.57 -16.36 24.29
N GLY A 153 2.52 -16.35 22.94
CA GLY A 153 1.35 -16.69 22.17
C GLY A 153 0.36 -15.53 22.03
N GLU A 154 -0.93 -15.81 22.16
CA GLU A 154 -2.00 -14.84 21.85
C GLU A 154 -2.04 -13.66 22.84
N THR A 155 -1.78 -13.92 24.11
CA THR A 155 -1.76 -12.88 25.15
C THR A 155 -0.61 -11.90 24.95
N GLY A 156 0.58 -12.38 24.60
CA GLY A 156 1.73 -11.53 24.33
C GLY A 156 1.52 -10.68 23.05
N ARG A 157 0.93 -11.27 22.02
CA ARG A 157 0.58 -10.53 20.78
C ARG A 157 -0.42 -9.41 21.04
N LYS A 158 -1.44 -9.63 21.87
CA LYS A 158 -2.40 -8.60 22.27
C LYS A 158 -1.72 -7.43 22.98
N ARG A 159 -0.80 -7.71 23.92
CA ARG A 159 -0.02 -6.66 24.60
C ARG A 159 0.84 -5.84 23.64
N ILE A 160 1.52 -6.48 22.69
CA ILE A 160 2.30 -5.78 21.68
C ILE A 160 1.39 -4.91 20.81
N GLN A 161 0.21 -5.38 20.46
CA GLN A 161 -0.78 -4.61 19.71
C GLN A 161 -1.28 -3.38 20.50
N GLU A 162 -1.51 -3.51 21.81
CA GLU A 162 -1.85 -2.38 22.68
C GLU A 162 -0.72 -1.34 22.72
N TRP A 163 0.54 -1.77 22.85
CA TRP A 163 1.69 -0.87 22.83
C TRP A 163 1.84 -0.16 21.46
N THR A 164 1.56 -0.87 20.39
CA THR A 164 1.53 -0.29 19.05
C THR A 164 0.46 0.81 18.96
N ARG A 165 -0.74 0.59 19.51
CA ARG A 165 -1.79 1.61 19.56
C ARG A 165 -1.36 2.85 20.33
N TRP A 166 -0.83 2.66 21.55
CA TRP A 166 -0.36 3.77 22.38
C TRP A 166 0.76 4.57 21.69
N SER A 167 1.66 3.90 21.01
CA SER A 167 2.76 4.56 20.29
C SER A 167 2.30 5.23 18.98
N ALA A 168 1.22 4.77 18.38
CA ALA A 168 0.66 5.41 17.19
C ALA A 168 0.14 6.83 17.47
N VAL A 169 -0.32 7.11 18.70
CA VAL A 169 -0.86 8.43 19.08
C VAL A 169 0.21 9.52 19.03
N PRO A 170 1.37 9.41 19.72
CA PRO A 170 2.41 10.43 19.64
C PRO A 170 3.04 10.52 18.24
N ILE A 171 3.13 9.42 17.49
CA ILE A 171 3.59 9.45 16.10
C ILE A 171 2.60 10.22 15.24
N ALA A 172 1.30 10.00 15.40
CA ALA A 172 0.26 10.75 14.70
C ALA A 172 0.30 12.24 15.04
N ALA A 173 0.46 12.59 16.32
CA ALA A 173 0.58 13.98 16.76
C ALA A 173 1.81 14.66 16.15
N LEU A 174 2.97 13.98 16.14
CA LEU A 174 4.18 14.50 15.51
C LEU A 174 3.99 14.74 14.00
N GLN A 175 3.41 13.77 13.30
CA GLN A 175 3.13 13.90 11.87
C GLN A 175 2.08 14.98 11.58
N ALA A 176 1.07 15.14 12.45
CA ALA A 176 0.08 16.22 12.36
C ALA A 176 0.75 17.58 12.46
N ILE A 177 1.63 17.77 13.44
CA ILE A 177 2.38 19.03 13.63
C ILE A 177 3.25 19.32 12.40
N MET A 178 3.98 18.32 11.88
CA MET A 178 4.78 18.48 10.68
C MET A 178 3.91 18.89 9.47
N TRP A 179 2.72 18.31 9.35
CA TRP A 179 1.80 18.61 8.27
C TRP A 179 1.22 20.03 8.38
N LEU A 180 0.82 20.45 9.57
CA LEU A 180 0.33 21.81 9.82
C LEU A 180 1.41 22.86 9.57
N SER A 181 2.66 22.61 9.99
CA SER A 181 3.81 23.46 9.69
C SER A 181 4.02 23.65 8.19
N TYR A 182 3.88 22.56 7.44
CA TYR A 182 3.93 22.64 5.98
C TYR A 182 2.83 23.53 5.40
N MET A 183 1.59 23.35 5.87
CA MET A 183 0.44 24.15 5.40
C MET A 183 0.60 25.64 5.68
N GLU A 184 1.11 25.97 6.87
CA GLU A 184 1.35 27.36 7.24
C GLU A 184 2.45 27.99 6.39
N HIS A 185 3.57 27.27 6.20
CA HIS A 185 4.69 27.74 5.37
C HIS A 185 4.29 27.96 3.91
N GLU A 186 3.37 27.15 3.41
CA GLU A 186 2.86 27.24 2.05
C GLU A 186 1.69 28.25 1.90
N GLY A 187 1.28 28.90 2.99
CA GLY A 187 0.23 29.91 2.98
C GLY A 187 -1.18 29.37 2.72
N LEU A 188 -1.41 28.08 3.05
CA LEU A 188 -2.69 27.39 2.84
C LEU A 188 -3.69 27.60 3.98
N VAL A 189 -3.27 28.30 5.02
CA VAL A 189 -4.11 28.64 6.16
C VAL A 189 -4.99 29.84 5.79
N SER A 190 -6.28 29.78 6.13
CA SER A 190 -7.22 30.88 5.92
C SER A 190 -6.79 32.12 6.70
N ASP A 191 -6.86 33.31 6.06
CA ASP A 191 -6.44 34.58 6.65
C ASP A 191 -7.21 34.89 7.95
N HIS A 192 -8.45 34.41 8.09
CA HIS A 192 -9.24 34.54 9.31
C HIS A 192 -8.61 33.88 10.52
N TYR A 193 -8.04 32.69 10.36
CA TYR A 193 -7.36 31.95 11.42
C TYR A 193 -5.93 32.45 11.67
N ARG A 194 -5.26 32.97 10.65
CA ARG A 194 -3.90 33.50 10.75
C ARG A 194 -3.79 34.73 11.65
N HIS A 195 -4.82 35.56 11.65
CA HIS A 195 -4.83 36.82 12.43
C HIS A 195 -5.45 36.72 13.82
N LEU A 196 -6.34 35.75 14.06
CA LEU A 196 -7.05 35.66 15.35
C LEU A 196 -6.43 34.72 16.35
N HIS A 197 -5.95 33.54 15.94
CA HIS A 197 -5.48 32.49 16.88
C HIS A 197 -4.51 31.52 16.21
N GLU A 198 -3.27 31.93 16.00
CA GLU A 198 -2.21 31.06 15.46
C GLU A 198 -2.04 29.77 16.31
N THR A 199 -2.01 29.87 17.63
CA THR A 199 -1.91 28.75 18.54
C THR A 199 -3.15 27.84 18.53
N ALA A 200 -4.34 28.38 18.29
CA ALA A 200 -5.58 27.60 18.21
C ALA A 200 -5.61 26.72 16.95
N PHE A 201 -5.15 27.23 15.79
CA PHE A 201 -5.04 26.46 14.57
C PHE A 201 -4.14 25.21 14.75
N TRP A 202 -2.95 25.42 15.36
CA TRP A 202 -2.02 24.34 15.62
C TRP A 202 -2.60 23.28 16.56
N PHE A 203 -3.20 23.71 17.67
CA PHE A 203 -3.76 22.79 18.65
C PHE A 203 -4.97 22.04 18.09
N VAL A 204 -5.95 22.75 17.53
CA VAL A 204 -7.17 22.14 16.97
C VAL A 204 -6.84 21.24 15.79
N GLY A 205 -5.98 21.68 14.88
CA GLY A 205 -5.55 20.90 13.73
C GLY A 205 -4.81 19.63 14.13
N ALA A 206 -3.87 19.71 15.07
CA ALA A 206 -3.13 18.55 15.57
C ALA A 206 -4.05 17.54 16.28
N VAL A 207 -4.97 18.02 17.12
CA VAL A 207 -5.95 17.14 17.81
C VAL A 207 -6.88 16.49 16.81
N LEU A 208 -7.41 17.22 15.83
CA LEU A 208 -8.33 16.67 14.84
C LEU A 208 -7.67 15.63 13.93
N LEU A 209 -6.48 15.91 13.41
CA LEU A 209 -5.73 14.96 12.57
C LEU A 209 -5.34 13.69 13.36
N THR A 210 -4.90 13.85 14.61
CA THR A 210 -4.58 12.72 15.49
C THR A 210 -5.83 11.90 15.80
N THR A 211 -6.95 12.55 16.13
CA THR A 211 -8.23 11.88 16.37
C THR A 211 -8.72 11.14 15.12
N GLY A 212 -8.58 11.74 13.94
CA GLY A 212 -8.87 11.09 12.67
C GLY A 212 -8.07 9.79 12.47
N CYS A 213 -6.77 9.82 12.77
CA CYS A 213 -5.91 8.64 12.70
C CYS A 213 -6.34 7.55 13.70
N ILE A 214 -6.64 7.93 14.95
CA ILE A 214 -7.11 6.99 16.00
C ILE A 214 -8.45 6.38 15.58
N PHE A 215 -9.35 7.17 15.03
CA PHE A 215 -10.63 6.67 14.54
C PHE A 215 -10.46 5.66 13.39
N LEU A 216 -9.57 5.92 12.44
CA LEU A 216 -9.27 4.97 11.36
C LEU A 216 -8.63 3.68 11.88
N MET A 217 -7.76 3.77 12.86
CA MET A 217 -7.19 2.61 13.55
C MET A 217 -8.30 1.76 14.19
N TRP A 218 -9.19 2.39 14.99
CA TRP A 218 -10.34 1.72 15.60
C TRP A 218 -11.25 1.08 14.55
N LEU A 219 -11.50 1.78 13.44
CA LEU A 219 -12.31 1.28 12.34
C LEU A 219 -11.70 0.03 11.70
N GLY A 220 -10.37 0.02 11.52
CA GLY A 220 -9.62 -1.14 11.06
C GLY A 220 -9.75 -2.34 12.00
N GLU A 221 -9.69 -2.12 13.32
CA GLU A 221 -9.87 -3.17 14.33
C GLU A 221 -11.29 -3.73 14.33
N GLN A 222 -12.31 -2.87 14.20
CA GLN A 222 -13.69 -3.32 14.07
C GLN A 222 -13.90 -4.21 12.84
N ILE A 223 -13.27 -3.87 11.70
CA ILE A 223 -13.32 -4.70 10.50
C ILE A 223 -12.63 -6.06 10.76
N GLU A 224 -11.50 -6.07 11.49
CA GLU A 224 -10.77 -7.30 11.76
C GLU A 224 -11.53 -8.22 12.73
N GLU A 225 -12.21 -7.67 13.73
CA GLU A 225 -12.93 -8.43 14.76
C GLU A 225 -14.30 -8.96 14.26
N TYR A 226 -15.09 -8.10 13.62
CA TYR A 226 -16.47 -8.42 13.25
C TYR A 226 -16.69 -8.57 11.74
N GLY A 227 -15.75 -8.15 10.92
CA GLY A 227 -15.85 -8.17 9.47
C GLY A 227 -15.10 -9.33 8.81
N LEU A 228 -14.53 -9.04 7.65
CA LEU A 228 -13.77 -9.98 6.83
C LEU A 228 -12.36 -9.46 6.55
N GLY A 229 -11.36 -10.23 6.95
CA GLY A 229 -9.97 -9.94 6.58
C GLY A 229 -9.22 -9.09 7.58
N ASN A 230 -8.08 -8.53 7.15
CA ASN A 230 -7.31 -7.56 7.93
C ASN A 230 -7.85 -6.16 7.66
N GLY A 231 -8.39 -5.49 8.68
CA GLY A 231 -9.08 -4.22 8.53
C GLY A 231 -8.19 -3.10 8.01
N VAL A 232 -6.95 -3.01 8.49
CA VAL A 232 -5.99 -1.98 8.05
C VAL A 232 -5.67 -2.16 6.56
N SER A 233 -5.43 -3.40 6.13
CA SER A 233 -5.18 -3.71 4.72
C SER A 233 -6.37 -3.36 3.82
N LEU A 234 -7.60 -3.58 4.30
CA LEU A 234 -8.82 -3.21 3.57
C LEU A 234 -9.02 -1.69 3.48
N ILE A 235 -8.66 -0.94 4.53
CA ILE A 235 -8.68 0.53 4.49
C ILE A 235 -7.68 1.05 3.45
N ILE A 236 -6.46 0.50 3.42
CA ILE A 236 -5.46 0.85 2.41
C ILE A 236 -5.96 0.51 1.00
N LEU A 237 -6.51 -0.70 0.82
CA LEU A 237 -7.14 -1.12 -0.45
C LEU A 237 -8.21 -0.12 -0.89
N ALA A 238 -9.15 0.23 0.00
CA ALA A 238 -10.21 1.18 -0.30
C ALA A 238 -9.66 2.56 -0.68
N GLY A 239 -8.58 3.01 0.00
CA GLY A 239 -7.88 4.24 -0.32
C GLY A 239 -7.27 4.24 -1.73
N ILE A 240 -6.61 3.15 -2.12
CA ILE A 240 -6.01 3.01 -3.45
C ILE A 240 -7.09 2.94 -4.54
N VAL A 241 -8.12 2.11 -4.34
CA VAL A 241 -9.22 1.95 -5.30
C VAL A 241 -10.01 3.25 -5.47
N ALA A 242 -10.16 4.05 -4.42
CA ALA A 242 -10.87 5.32 -4.49
C ALA A 242 -10.21 6.37 -5.43
N ARG A 243 -8.94 6.22 -5.75
CA ARG A 243 -8.20 7.08 -6.70
C ARG A 243 -8.26 6.59 -8.13
N MET A 244 -8.66 5.34 -8.34
CA MET A 244 -8.75 4.72 -9.67
C MET A 244 -9.59 5.56 -10.65
N PRO A 245 -10.80 6.05 -10.30
CA PRO A 245 -11.59 6.85 -11.22
C PRO A 245 -10.88 8.14 -11.66
N ALA A 246 -10.20 8.84 -10.75
CA ALA A 246 -9.46 10.06 -11.07
C ALA A 246 -8.26 9.79 -11.99
N ALA A 247 -7.53 8.70 -11.75
CA ALA A 247 -6.42 8.28 -12.61
C ALA A 247 -6.90 7.92 -14.03
N LEU A 248 -8.04 7.21 -14.15
CA LEU A 248 -8.66 6.88 -15.43
C LEU A 248 -9.18 8.11 -16.15
N GLN A 249 -9.82 9.05 -15.45
CA GLN A 249 -10.28 10.30 -16.04
C GLN A 249 -9.12 11.13 -16.61
N ARG A 250 -7.99 11.23 -15.89
CA ARG A 250 -6.78 11.88 -16.41
C ARG A 250 -6.23 11.17 -17.64
N LEU A 251 -6.13 9.84 -17.60
CA LEU A 251 -5.68 9.06 -18.74
C LEU A 251 -6.53 9.31 -19.99
N ILE A 252 -7.87 9.35 -19.84
CA ILE A 252 -8.80 9.60 -20.92
C ILE A 252 -8.69 11.05 -21.41
N ALA A 253 -8.54 12.02 -20.51
CA ALA A 253 -8.40 13.43 -20.85
C ALA A 253 -7.09 13.73 -21.61
N GLU A 254 -5.99 13.03 -21.29
CA GLU A 254 -4.71 13.15 -21.97
C GLU A 254 -4.66 12.38 -23.29
N THR A 255 -5.68 11.54 -23.58
CA THR A 255 -5.74 10.73 -24.78
C THR A 255 -6.37 11.50 -25.93
N ASN A 256 -5.58 11.88 -26.92
CA ASN A 256 -6.09 12.39 -28.19
C ASN A 256 -6.38 11.24 -29.14
N PHE A 257 -7.65 11.03 -29.46
CA PHE A 257 -8.12 10.10 -30.48
C PHE A 257 -7.83 10.59 -31.92
N SER A 258 -7.32 11.81 -32.08
CA SER A 258 -7.03 12.40 -33.38
C SER A 258 -5.64 11.96 -33.88
N GLN A 259 -5.59 11.43 -35.11
CA GLN A 259 -4.40 10.83 -35.74
C GLN A 259 -3.29 11.82 -36.16
N HIS A 260 -3.34 13.10 -35.83
CA HIS A 260 -2.33 14.10 -36.18
C HIS A 260 -1.43 14.44 -35.00
N THR A 261 -0.43 13.76 -34.85
CA THR A 261 1.04 13.93 -34.79
C THR A 261 1.57 15.23 -34.20
N ASP A 262 1.59 15.28 -32.84
CA ASP A 262 2.72 15.87 -32.15
C ASP A 262 3.23 14.87 -31.12
N LEU A 263 4.38 14.26 -31.44
CA LEU A 263 4.97 13.11 -30.74
C LEU A 263 5.42 13.37 -29.31
N THR A 264 5.21 14.57 -28.80
CA THR A 264 5.74 14.99 -27.48
C THR A 264 4.70 15.27 -26.40
N LYS A 265 3.40 15.36 -26.70
CA LYS A 265 2.41 15.83 -25.70
C LYS A 265 1.13 15.03 -25.55
N ASN A 266 0.87 14.02 -26.38
CA ASN A 266 -0.38 13.27 -26.33
C ASN A 266 -0.14 11.80 -26.16
N VAL A 267 -0.90 11.17 -25.25
CA VAL A 267 -0.87 9.72 -25.03
C VAL A 267 -1.39 9.06 -26.32
N SER A 268 -0.49 8.52 -27.13
CA SER A 268 -0.83 7.77 -28.33
C SER A 268 -1.59 6.50 -27.98
N LEU A 269 -2.47 6.04 -28.88
CA LEU A 269 -3.17 4.74 -28.75
C LEU A 269 -2.18 3.59 -28.43
N GLY A 270 -0.99 3.59 -29.01
CA GLY A 270 0.07 2.63 -28.72
C GLY A 270 0.51 2.66 -27.25
N LYS A 271 0.63 3.84 -26.63
CA LYS A 271 0.96 3.98 -25.20
C LYS A 271 -0.14 3.38 -24.33
N ILE A 272 -1.43 3.59 -24.67
CA ILE A 272 -2.57 3.01 -23.93
C ILE A 272 -2.57 1.49 -24.01
N VAL A 273 -2.37 0.93 -25.20
CA VAL A 273 -2.31 -0.53 -25.38
C VAL A 273 -1.14 -1.12 -24.60
N THR A 274 0.02 -0.48 -24.64
CA THR A 274 1.21 -0.91 -23.85
C THR A 274 0.92 -0.83 -22.35
N LEU A 275 0.28 0.24 -21.89
CA LEU A 275 -0.08 0.41 -20.47
C LEU A 275 -1.09 -0.64 -20.01
N ALA A 276 -2.11 -0.93 -20.82
CA ALA A 276 -3.09 -1.98 -20.55
C ALA A 276 -2.45 -3.37 -20.53
N ALA A 277 -1.54 -3.67 -21.47
CA ALA A 277 -0.79 -4.92 -21.49
C ALA A 277 0.09 -5.06 -20.24
N LEU A 278 0.78 -3.99 -19.84
CA LEU A 278 1.61 -3.95 -18.66
C LEU A 278 0.76 -4.17 -17.37
N PHE A 279 -0.40 -3.51 -17.28
CA PHE A 279 -1.35 -3.68 -16.18
C PHE A 279 -1.78 -5.14 -16.02
N VAL A 280 -2.18 -5.78 -17.10
CA VAL A 280 -2.56 -7.21 -17.11
C VAL A 280 -1.36 -8.08 -16.72
N PHE A 281 -0.17 -7.78 -17.25
CA PHE A 281 1.06 -8.52 -16.93
C PHE A 281 1.42 -8.43 -15.43
N ILE A 282 1.31 -7.24 -14.82
CA ILE A 282 1.58 -7.04 -13.39
C ILE A 282 0.55 -7.77 -12.53
N ILE A 283 -0.75 -7.70 -12.87
CA ILE A 283 -1.79 -8.44 -12.15
C ILE A 283 -1.49 -9.95 -12.21
N MET A 284 -1.24 -10.49 -13.40
CA MET A 284 -0.97 -11.90 -13.59
C MET A 284 0.29 -12.34 -12.82
N GLY A 285 1.37 -11.57 -12.91
CA GLY A 285 2.60 -11.80 -12.17
C GLY A 285 2.39 -11.75 -10.65
N SER A 286 1.64 -10.76 -10.17
CA SER A 286 1.31 -10.61 -8.74
C SER A 286 0.49 -11.81 -8.22
N ILE A 287 -0.49 -12.28 -8.98
CA ILE A 287 -1.28 -13.48 -8.62
C ILE A 287 -0.38 -14.71 -8.58
N LEU A 288 0.45 -14.91 -9.61
CA LEU A 288 1.34 -16.06 -9.71
C LEU A 288 2.30 -16.12 -8.51
N ILE A 289 2.97 -15.01 -8.17
CA ILE A 289 3.98 -15.02 -7.10
C ILE A 289 3.33 -15.12 -5.70
N THR A 290 2.16 -14.52 -5.52
CA THR A 290 1.43 -14.57 -4.24
C THR A 290 0.87 -15.96 -3.97
N GLN A 291 0.45 -16.68 -5.01
CA GLN A 291 -0.07 -18.06 -4.90
C GLN A 291 1.01 -19.12 -5.05
N ALA A 292 2.19 -18.77 -5.57
CA ALA A 292 3.27 -19.71 -5.78
C ALA A 292 3.71 -20.36 -4.46
N GLN A 293 3.73 -21.69 -4.43
CA GLN A 293 4.08 -22.48 -3.27
C GLN A 293 5.06 -23.61 -3.66
N ARG A 294 6.12 -23.75 -2.88
CA ARG A 294 6.97 -24.95 -2.95
C ARG A 294 6.41 -26.01 -2.04
N ARG A 295 5.97 -27.12 -2.59
CA ARG A 295 5.43 -28.26 -1.85
C ARG A 295 6.56 -29.21 -1.45
N ILE A 296 6.87 -29.29 -0.16
CA ILE A 296 7.86 -30.23 0.39
C ILE A 296 7.13 -31.51 0.80
N PRO A 297 7.49 -32.70 0.28
CA PRO A 297 6.87 -33.95 0.68
C PRO A 297 7.22 -34.26 2.13
N VAL A 298 6.23 -34.58 2.93
CA VAL A 298 6.33 -35.00 4.33
C VAL A 298 5.63 -36.35 4.48
N GLN A 299 6.28 -37.29 5.14
CA GLN A 299 5.72 -38.61 5.45
C GLN A 299 5.45 -38.74 6.94
N GLN A 300 4.30 -39.28 7.26
CA GLN A 300 3.94 -39.61 8.64
C GLN A 300 4.44 -40.99 9.00
N ALA A 301 5.02 -41.16 10.19
CA ALA A 301 5.47 -42.44 10.67
C ALA A 301 4.27 -43.40 10.76
N LYS A 302 4.50 -44.66 10.37
CA LYS A 302 3.49 -45.69 10.50
C LYS A 302 3.47 -46.17 11.95
N HIS A 303 2.30 -46.11 12.57
CA HIS A 303 2.06 -46.68 13.89
C HIS A 303 1.18 -47.94 13.76
N THR A 304 1.68 -49.05 14.28
CA THR A 304 0.90 -50.30 14.38
C THR A 304 0.22 -50.36 15.74
N ARG A 305 -1.12 -50.45 15.77
CA ARG A 305 -1.88 -50.68 17.00
C ARG A 305 -2.68 -51.96 16.82
N GLY A 306 -2.14 -53.08 17.34
CA GLY A 306 -2.64 -54.42 17.06
C GLY A 306 -2.46 -54.80 15.59
N ARG A 307 -3.50 -55.34 14.95
CA ARG A 307 -3.50 -55.73 13.52
C ARG A 307 -3.72 -54.55 12.55
N ARG A 308 -3.95 -53.35 13.03
CA ARG A 308 -4.23 -52.18 12.18
C ARG A 308 -3.01 -51.27 12.11
N VAL A 309 -2.63 -50.90 10.88
CA VAL A 309 -1.58 -49.91 10.60
C VAL A 309 -2.23 -48.57 10.43
N TYR A 310 -1.86 -47.61 11.28
CA TYR A 310 -2.29 -46.22 11.20
C TYR A 310 -1.13 -45.34 10.75
N GLY A 311 -1.38 -44.32 9.92
CA GLY A 311 -0.37 -43.42 9.40
C GLY A 311 0.24 -43.88 8.07
N GLY A 312 1.39 -43.34 7.69
CA GLY A 312 2.06 -43.62 6.41
C GLY A 312 1.53 -42.75 5.25
N GLY A 313 0.61 -41.83 5.51
CA GLY A 313 0.13 -40.88 4.50
C GLY A 313 1.23 -39.94 4.03
N LYS A 314 1.29 -39.70 2.72
CA LYS A 314 2.14 -38.64 2.13
C LYS A 314 1.39 -37.33 2.20
N GLN A 315 1.95 -36.33 2.85
CA GLN A 315 1.43 -34.97 2.93
C GLN A 315 2.46 -34.02 2.34
N PHE A 316 2.05 -32.81 2.00
CA PHE A 316 2.94 -31.77 1.51
C PHE A 316 2.91 -30.58 2.44
N LEU A 317 4.09 -30.09 2.81
CA LEU A 317 4.26 -28.83 3.52
C LEU A 317 4.34 -27.72 2.46
N PRO A 318 3.31 -26.83 2.34
CA PRO A 318 3.34 -25.74 1.38
C PRO A 318 4.15 -24.58 1.95
N LEU A 319 5.24 -24.20 1.28
CA LEU A 319 6.00 -22.99 1.57
C LEU A 319 5.71 -21.94 0.51
N ARG A 320 5.13 -20.81 0.89
CA ARG A 320 4.85 -19.69 -0.03
C ARG A 320 6.15 -19.08 -0.52
N VAL A 321 6.20 -18.68 -1.80
CA VAL A 321 7.38 -18.02 -2.38
C VAL A 321 7.53 -16.60 -1.81
N ASN A 322 6.43 -15.90 -1.62
CA ASN A 322 6.40 -14.61 -0.98
C ASN A 322 5.75 -14.73 0.41
N HIS A 323 6.57 -14.98 1.45
CA HIS A 323 6.10 -15.07 2.84
C HIS A 323 5.75 -13.70 3.42
N GLY A 324 6.51 -12.67 3.05
CA GLY A 324 6.32 -11.31 3.53
C GLY A 324 5.13 -10.58 2.89
N GLY A 325 4.51 -11.13 1.84
CA GLY A 325 3.46 -10.45 1.10
C GLY A 325 3.94 -9.11 0.53
N VAL A 326 3.20 -8.05 0.79
CA VAL A 326 3.52 -6.69 0.34
C VAL A 326 4.31 -5.88 1.39
N MET A 327 4.49 -6.42 2.60
CA MET A 327 5.14 -5.70 3.71
C MET A 327 6.57 -5.24 3.39
N PRO A 328 7.45 -6.04 2.76
CA PRO A 328 8.80 -5.59 2.43
C PRO A 328 8.85 -4.31 1.59
N ILE A 329 7.92 -4.16 0.62
CA ILE A 329 7.84 -2.97 -0.22
C ILE A 329 7.37 -1.75 0.59
N ILE A 330 6.31 -1.93 1.40
CA ILE A 330 5.76 -0.85 2.24
C ILE A 330 6.84 -0.33 3.19
N PHE A 331 7.62 -1.25 3.80
CA PHE A 331 8.70 -0.88 4.72
C PHE A 331 9.86 -0.18 4.00
N ALA A 332 10.28 -0.70 2.85
CA ALA A 332 11.32 -0.08 2.04
C ALA A 332 10.93 1.35 1.66
N GLN A 333 9.72 1.55 1.15
CA GLN A 333 9.22 2.87 0.76
C GLN A 333 9.09 3.83 1.95
N SER A 334 8.60 3.34 3.10
CA SER A 334 8.49 4.14 4.32
C SER A 334 9.85 4.62 4.81
N LEU A 335 10.85 3.75 4.77
CA LEU A 335 12.19 4.08 5.24
C LEU A 335 12.95 4.96 4.25
N MET A 336 12.67 4.86 2.95
CA MET A 336 13.26 5.73 1.92
C MET A 336 12.88 7.21 2.06
N LEU A 337 11.81 7.52 2.79
CA LEU A 337 11.46 8.89 3.13
C LEU A 337 12.49 9.56 4.04
N LEU A 338 13.06 8.83 5.00
CA LEU A 338 13.99 9.39 5.99
C LEU A 338 15.22 10.02 5.34
N PRO A 339 16.00 9.34 4.46
CA PRO A 339 17.09 9.94 3.75
C PRO A 339 16.69 11.15 2.90
N SER A 340 15.54 11.05 2.22
CA SER A 340 15.04 12.13 1.36
C SER A 340 14.71 13.40 2.15
N ILE A 341 14.08 13.25 3.34
CA ILE A 341 13.74 14.37 4.23
C ILE A 341 15.00 14.94 4.86
N LEU A 342 15.87 14.07 5.36
CA LEU A 342 17.12 14.49 6.04
C LEU A 342 18.02 15.27 5.10
N LEU A 343 18.25 14.76 3.89
CA LEU A 343 19.05 15.42 2.86
C LEU A 343 18.42 16.73 2.42
N GLY A 344 17.10 16.77 2.25
CA GLY A 344 16.39 18.01 1.91
C GLY A 344 16.47 19.07 3.02
N TYR A 345 16.43 18.65 4.29
CA TYR A 345 16.63 19.55 5.44
C TYR A 345 18.06 20.07 5.55
N LEU A 346 19.04 19.20 5.38
CA LEU A 346 20.45 19.55 5.38
C LEU A 346 20.80 20.51 4.23
N ASP A 347 20.25 20.30 3.05
CA ASP A 347 20.46 21.18 1.88
C ASP A 347 19.92 22.60 2.10
N LYS A 348 18.78 22.74 2.80
CA LYS A 348 18.14 24.05 3.04
C LYS A 348 18.63 24.80 4.28
N ASN A 349 18.83 24.11 5.40
CA ASN A 349 18.96 24.76 6.71
C ASN A 349 20.38 24.79 7.31
N VAL A 350 21.22 23.79 7.01
CA VAL A 350 22.55 23.72 7.63
C VAL A 350 23.57 24.60 6.91
N PHE A 351 23.28 24.99 5.66
CA PHE A 351 24.20 25.78 4.83
C PHE A 351 23.55 27.07 4.30
N ILE A 352 22.94 27.87 5.20
CA ILE A 352 22.53 29.27 4.92
C ILE A 352 23.76 30.19 4.78
N GLY A 353 24.95 29.67 4.66
CA GLY A 353 26.18 30.39 4.33
C GLY A 353 26.69 29.98 2.94
N LYS A 354 27.30 30.92 2.27
CA LYS A 354 27.84 30.95 0.89
C LYS A 354 28.60 29.72 0.34
N ASN A 355 28.71 28.62 1.10
CA ASN A 355 29.32 27.36 0.69
C ASN A 355 28.27 26.22 0.81
N ARG A 356 27.27 26.21 -0.06
CA ARG A 356 26.47 25.02 -0.33
C ARG A 356 27.43 23.89 -0.69
N SER A 357 27.50 22.84 0.13
CA SER A 357 28.31 21.68 -0.20
C SER A 357 27.73 21.06 -1.47
N GLU A 358 28.42 21.20 -2.61
CA GLU A 358 28.02 20.60 -3.89
C GLU A 358 27.69 19.11 -3.73
N PHE A 359 28.37 18.45 -2.80
CA PHE A 359 28.13 17.05 -2.47
C PHE A 359 26.74 16.78 -1.86
N ILE A 360 26.25 17.63 -0.94
CA ILE A 360 24.91 17.46 -0.35
C ILE A 360 23.83 17.77 -1.39
N GLY A 361 24.02 18.80 -2.21
CA GLY A 361 23.13 19.10 -3.33
C GLY A 361 23.07 17.96 -4.35
N PHE A 362 24.22 17.36 -4.69
CA PHE A 362 24.32 16.19 -5.53
C PHE A 362 23.58 14.99 -4.91
N LEU A 363 23.82 14.68 -3.63
CA LEU A 363 23.13 13.60 -2.93
C LEU A 363 21.62 13.83 -2.88
N ASN A 364 21.16 15.05 -2.57
CA ASN A 364 19.74 15.38 -2.55
C ASN A 364 19.10 15.14 -3.92
N GLY A 365 19.77 15.51 -5.01
CA GLY A 365 19.33 15.21 -6.38
C GLY A 365 19.28 13.70 -6.68
N GLN A 366 20.24 12.92 -6.17
CA GLN A 366 20.30 11.48 -6.34
C GLN A 366 19.25 10.71 -5.51
N PHE A 367 18.72 11.30 -4.42
CA PHE A 367 17.63 10.74 -3.63
C PHE A 367 16.24 11.25 -4.05
N THR A 368 16.14 11.84 -5.24
CA THR A 368 14.86 12.14 -5.89
C THR A 368 14.33 10.88 -6.59
N ARG A 369 12.99 10.72 -6.66
CA ARG A 369 12.37 9.59 -7.37
C ARG A 369 12.87 9.54 -8.82
N GLY A 370 13.18 8.32 -9.30
CA GLY A 370 13.71 8.10 -10.64
C GLY A 370 15.23 8.18 -10.72
N ALA A 371 15.93 8.78 -9.75
CA ALA A 371 17.38 8.83 -9.73
C ALA A 371 18.00 7.45 -9.45
N PHE A 372 19.17 7.20 -10.03
CA PHE A 372 19.85 5.90 -9.95
C PHE A 372 20.07 5.43 -8.50
N LEU A 373 20.60 6.32 -7.64
CA LEU A 373 20.91 5.96 -6.24
C LEU A 373 19.62 5.65 -5.45
N TYR A 374 18.54 6.39 -5.71
CA TYR A 374 17.23 6.12 -5.10
C TYR A 374 16.76 4.69 -5.45
N ILE A 375 16.76 4.33 -6.75
CA ILE A 375 16.32 3.00 -7.21
C ILE A 375 17.19 1.90 -6.61
N VAL A 376 18.51 2.03 -6.65
CA VAL A 376 19.43 1.02 -6.09
C VAL A 376 19.21 0.84 -4.59
N THR A 377 19.03 1.93 -3.85
CA THR A 377 18.77 1.86 -2.40
C THR A 377 17.40 1.25 -2.11
N GLU A 378 16.36 1.61 -2.87
CA GLU A 378 15.01 1.02 -2.75
C GLU A 378 15.05 -0.50 -3.00
N LEU A 379 15.73 -0.96 -4.05
CA LEU A 379 15.91 -2.38 -4.34
C LEU A 379 16.64 -3.11 -3.20
N GLY A 380 17.73 -2.52 -2.70
CA GLY A 380 18.48 -3.07 -1.56
C GLY A 380 17.62 -3.19 -0.30
N MET A 381 16.80 -2.18 -0.03
CA MET A 381 15.86 -2.19 1.11
C MET A 381 14.75 -3.23 0.95
N ILE A 382 14.20 -3.39 -0.26
CA ILE A 382 13.20 -4.44 -0.53
C ILE A 382 13.80 -5.84 -0.27
N TYR A 383 15.01 -6.10 -0.73
CA TYR A 383 15.71 -7.36 -0.46
C TYR A 383 15.96 -7.54 1.04
N PHE A 384 16.49 -6.52 1.71
CA PHE A 384 16.73 -6.55 3.15
C PHE A 384 15.46 -6.90 3.93
N PHE A 385 14.35 -6.19 3.67
CA PHE A 385 13.09 -6.44 4.37
C PHE A 385 12.44 -7.76 3.98
N ALA A 386 12.61 -8.24 2.77
CA ALA A 386 12.11 -9.55 2.36
C ALA A 386 12.78 -10.68 3.16
N TYR A 387 14.10 -10.63 3.32
CA TYR A 387 14.84 -11.59 4.15
C TYR A 387 14.53 -11.43 5.63
N PHE A 388 14.52 -10.19 6.11
CA PHE A 388 14.18 -9.87 7.50
C PHE A 388 12.80 -10.44 7.86
N TRP A 389 11.78 -10.15 7.05
CA TRP A 389 10.41 -10.61 7.27
C TRP A 389 10.28 -12.12 7.25
N THR A 390 10.97 -12.76 6.31
CA THR A 390 10.99 -14.23 6.23
C THR A 390 11.62 -14.83 7.48
N THR A 391 12.70 -14.27 7.99
CA THR A 391 13.38 -14.75 9.21
C THR A 391 12.51 -14.58 10.45
N VAL A 392 11.73 -13.50 10.53
CA VAL A 392 10.82 -13.22 11.66
C VAL A 392 9.61 -14.17 11.65
N GLN A 393 9.00 -14.36 10.49
CA GLN A 393 7.77 -15.17 10.38
C GLN A 393 8.04 -16.67 10.34
N PHE A 394 9.16 -17.08 9.79
CA PHE A 394 9.51 -18.48 9.60
C PHE A 394 10.60 -18.89 10.56
N GLN A 395 10.25 -19.73 11.52
CA GLN A 395 11.17 -20.29 12.50
C GLN A 395 11.48 -21.76 12.15
N PRO A 396 12.54 -22.06 11.40
CA PRO A 396 12.82 -23.42 10.89
C PRO A 396 12.99 -24.44 12.00
N LYS A 397 13.57 -24.02 13.14
CA LYS A 397 13.80 -24.88 14.30
C LYS A 397 12.50 -25.35 14.96
N GLU A 398 11.56 -24.42 15.16
CA GLU A 398 10.25 -24.74 15.74
C GLU A 398 9.44 -25.66 14.83
N MET A 399 9.43 -25.36 13.53
CA MET A 399 8.74 -26.18 12.54
C MET A 399 9.34 -27.58 12.43
N ALA A 400 10.66 -27.72 12.50
CA ALA A 400 11.31 -29.02 12.52
C ALA A 400 11.00 -29.84 13.81
N ASN A 401 10.89 -29.15 14.95
CA ASN A 401 10.45 -29.75 16.20
C ASN A 401 8.99 -30.20 16.15
N GLN A 402 8.09 -29.35 15.64
CA GLN A 402 6.68 -29.70 15.44
C GLN A 402 6.53 -30.93 14.53
N LEU A 403 7.25 -30.96 13.40
CA LEU A 403 7.23 -32.13 12.52
C LEU A 403 7.68 -33.40 13.25
N ARG A 404 8.73 -33.32 14.08
CA ARG A 404 9.22 -34.44 14.90
C ARG A 404 8.16 -34.89 15.91
N ASP A 405 7.56 -33.95 16.63
CA ASP A 405 6.61 -34.23 17.71
C ASP A 405 5.30 -34.83 17.16
N TYR A 406 4.91 -34.47 15.93
CA TYR A 406 3.81 -35.11 15.20
C TYR A 406 4.20 -36.42 14.50
N GLY A 407 5.41 -36.94 14.72
CA GLY A 407 5.88 -38.17 14.07
C GLY A 407 6.01 -38.07 12.55
N SER A 408 6.13 -36.85 12.05
CA SER A 408 6.26 -36.57 10.62
C SER A 408 7.71 -36.27 10.26
N PHE A 409 8.16 -36.70 9.09
CA PHE A 409 9.53 -36.50 8.64
C PHE A 409 9.58 -36.23 7.14
N ILE A 410 10.62 -35.51 6.71
CA ILE A 410 10.91 -35.29 5.29
C ILE A 410 11.70 -36.51 4.79
N PRO A 411 11.29 -37.18 3.71
CA PRO A 411 12.00 -38.35 3.19
C PRO A 411 13.49 -38.05 2.94
N GLY A 412 14.36 -38.91 3.45
CA GLY A 412 15.82 -38.76 3.33
C GLY A 412 16.48 -37.84 4.36
N LEU A 413 15.74 -37.22 5.26
CA LEU A 413 16.26 -36.32 6.31
C LEU A 413 15.89 -36.86 7.70
N ARG A 414 16.88 -36.87 8.63
CA ARG A 414 16.58 -37.17 10.02
C ARG A 414 15.83 -36.03 10.69
N PRO A 415 14.75 -36.29 11.45
CA PRO A 415 14.05 -35.29 12.21
C PRO A 415 14.99 -34.50 13.15
N GLY A 416 14.77 -33.18 13.28
CA GLY A 416 15.56 -32.31 14.14
C GLY A 416 16.43 -31.31 13.37
N LYS A 417 17.68 -31.11 13.81
CA LYS A 417 18.56 -30.03 13.28
C LYS A 417 18.75 -30.08 11.75
N ARG A 418 18.96 -31.28 11.17
CA ARG A 418 19.13 -31.43 9.72
C ARG A 418 17.89 -31.00 8.92
N THR A 419 16.71 -31.27 9.47
CA THR A 419 15.44 -30.82 8.88
C THR A 419 15.32 -29.29 8.97
N ALA A 420 15.69 -28.69 10.10
CA ALA A 420 15.70 -27.23 10.26
C ALA A 420 16.64 -26.56 9.26
N ASP A 421 17.90 -27.04 9.15
CA ASP A 421 18.91 -26.51 8.22
C ASP A 421 18.47 -26.66 6.74
N TYR A 422 17.73 -27.70 6.41
CA TYR A 422 17.17 -27.90 5.07
C TYR A 422 16.04 -26.89 4.80
N LEU A 423 15.09 -26.73 5.74
CA LEU A 423 13.98 -25.80 5.62
C LEU A 423 14.50 -24.35 5.49
N GLU A 424 15.50 -23.99 6.30
CA GLU A 424 16.14 -22.67 6.23
C GLU A 424 16.74 -22.40 4.84
N ARG A 425 17.54 -23.34 4.31
CA ARG A 425 18.12 -23.19 2.97
C ARG A 425 17.08 -23.10 1.86
N VAL A 426 15.99 -23.84 1.97
CA VAL A 426 14.89 -23.78 1.00
C VAL A 426 14.22 -22.41 1.08
N MET A 427 13.93 -21.92 2.29
CA MET A 427 13.30 -20.61 2.49
C MET A 427 14.16 -19.47 1.95
N MET A 428 15.46 -19.46 2.25
CA MET A 428 16.37 -18.42 1.75
C MET A 428 16.38 -18.34 0.21
N ARG A 429 16.39 -19.51 -0.46
CA ARG A 429 16.35 -19.55 -1.92
C ARG A 429 15.01 -19.07 -2.51
N ILE A 430 13.90 -19.43 -1.86
CA ILE A 430 12.56 -19.02 -2.30
C ILE A 430 12.40 -17.53 -2.11
N THR A 431 12.84 -17.00 -0.96
CA THR A 431 12.78 -15.56 -0.65
C THR A 431 13.57 -14.73 -1.66
N TYR A 432 14.72 -15.23 -2.13
CA TYR A 432 15.49 -14.55 -3.16
C TYR A 432 14.66 -14.31 -4.45
N VAL A 433 13.95 -15.34 -4.91
CA VAL A 433 13.09 -15.24 -6.11
C VAL A 433 11.89 -14.31 -5.84
N GLY A 434 11.26 -14.44 -4.66
CA GLY A 434 10.15 -13.57 -4.25
C GLY A 434 10.56 -12.10 -4.18
N ALA A 435 11.70 -11.78 -3.56
CA ALA A 435 12.25 -10.43 -3.48
C ALA A 435 12.60 -9.85 -4.85
N ALA A 436 13.21 -10.65 -5.75
CA ALA A 436 13.50 -10.21 -7.11
C ALA A 436 12.23 -9.77 -7.87
N PHE A 437 11.14 -10.53 -7.73
CA PHE A 437 9.86 -10.15 -8.33
C PHE A 437 9.30 -8.84 -7.72
N LEU A 438 9.36 -8.71 -6.39
CA LEU A 438 8.93 -7.48 -5.72
C LEU A 438 9.73 -6.26 -6.20
N CYS A 439 11.04 -6.41 -6.41
CA CYS A 439 11.91 -5.38 -6.98
C CYS A 439 11.49 -4.99 -8.40
N ILE A 440 11.19 -5.96 -9.25
CA ILE A 440 10.71 -5.69 -10.61
C ILE A 440 9.42 -4.85 -10.56
N VAL A 441 8.45 -5.27 -9.74
CA VAL A 441 7.17 -4.55 -9.61
C VAL A 441 7.36 -3.14 -9.04
N ALA A 442 8.30 -2.94 -8.12
CA ALA A 442 8.59 -1.62 -7.54
C ALA A 442 9.19 -0.63 -8.56
N VAL A 443 10.02 -1.12 -9.49
CA VAL A 443 10.70 -0.27 -10.49
C VAL A 443 9.82 0.05 -11.71
N ILE A 444 8.87 -0.81 -12.05
CA ILE A 444 8.02 -0.64 -13.24
C ILE A 444 7.37 0.76 -13.32
N PRO A 445 6.77 1.33 -12.25
CA PRO A 445 6.15 2.66 -12.33
C PRO A 445 7.14 3.75 -12.72
N THR A 446 8.34 3.69 -12.15
CA THR A 446 9.40 4.67 -12.44
C THR A 446 9.81 4.60 -13.90
N VAL A 447 10.04 3.39 -14.42
CA VAL A 447 10.38 3.19 -15.83
C VAL A 447 9.26 3.67 -16.77
N VAL A 448 7.99 3.38 -16.42
CA VAL A 448 6.83 3.80 -17.22
C VAL A 448 6.70 5.32 -17.23
N THR A 449 6.86 5.98 -16.09
CA THR A 449 6.80 7.44 -15.99
C THR A 449 7.87 8.10 -16.86
N GLU A 450 9.11 7.64 -16.74
CA GLU A 450 10.25 8.22 -17.47
C GLU A 450 10.21 7.94 -18.99
N TRP A 451 9.97 6.67 -19.38
CA TRP A 451 10.00 6.29 -20.79
C TRP A 451 8.77 6.71 -21.57
N MET A 452 7.61 6.66 -20.96
CA MET A 452 6.35 6.95 -21.66
C MET A 452 5.88 8.38 -21.43
N SER A 453 6.52 9.15 -20.54
CA SER A 453 6.12 10.50 -20.13
C SER A 453 4.64 10.55 -19.75
N ILE A 454 4.20 9.61 -18.92
CA ILE A 454 2.84 9.49 -18.42
C ILE A 454 2.79 10.11 -17.02
N ASP A 455 1.64 10.70 -16.68
CA ASP A 455 1.40 11.26 -15.35
C ASP A 455 1.78 10.24 -14.25
N PRO A 456 2.59 10.63 -13.25
CA PRO A 456 3.02 9.75 -12.17
C PRO A 456 1.86 9.09 -11.42
N MET A 457 0.71 9.77 -11.31
CA MET A 457 -0.48 9.21 -10.65
C MET A 457 -1.03 8.01 -11.43
N VAL A 458 -1.09 8.12 -12.76
CA VAL A 458 -1.54 7.04 -13.65
C VAL A 458 -0.56 5.87 -13.61
N SER A 459 0.74 6.17 -13.69
CA SER A 459 1.81 5.16 -13.65
C SER A 459 1.85 4.40 -12.32
N GLN A 460 1.74 5.08 -11.18
CA GLN A 460 1.71 4.45 -9.86
C GLN A 460 0.49 3.55 -9.67
N PHE A 461 -0.65 3.94 -10.23
CA PHE A 461 -1.87 3.13 -10.15
C PHE A 461 -1.81 1.90 -11.06
N LEU A 462 -1.42 2.07 -12.32
CA LEU A 462 -1.49 0.99 -13.32
C LEU A 462 -0.28 0.05 -13.30
N GLY A 463 0.85 0.48 -12.78
CA GLY A 463 2.09 -0.29 -12.79
C GLY A 463 2.77 -0.46 -11.45
N GLY A 464 2.22 0.09 -10.37
CA GLY A 464 2.94 0.27 -9.13
C GLY A 464 2.62 -0.68 -8.00
N THR A 465 3.29 -0.38 -6.89
CA THR A 465 3.12 -1.06 -5.60
C THR A 465 1.67 -1.03 -5.10
N GLY A 466 0.91 0.02 -5.45
CA GLY A 466 -0.52 0.12 -5.17
C GLY A 466 -1.33 -1.04 -5.75
N LEU A 467 -1.09 -1.37 -7.02
CA LEU A 467 -1.75 -2.49 -7.68
C LEU A 467 -1.41 -3.85 -7.02
N LEU A 468 -0.14 -4.03 -6.64
CA LEU A 468 0.30 -5.24 -5.94
C LEU A 468 -0.41 -5.38 -4.58
N ILE A 469 -0.57 -4.27 -3.84
CA ILE A 469 -1.31 -4.24 -2.57
C ILE A 469 -2.78 -4.63 -2.82
N VAL A 470 -3.43 -4.03 -3.83
CA VAL A 470 -4.81 -4.32 -4.20
C VAL A 470 -5.00 -5.81 -4.51
N VAL A 471 -4.15 -6.38 -5.37
CA VAL A 471 -4.22 -7.80 -5.75
C VAL A 471 -3.97 -8.71 -4.54
N SER A 472 -2.97 -8.41 -3.73
CA SER A 472 -2.61 -9.25 -2.58
C SER A 472 -3.70 -9.26 -1.50
N VAL A 473 -4.28 -8.09 -1.19
CA VAL A 473 -5.36 -7.95 -0.20
C VAL A 473 -6.66 -8.60 -0.71
N ALA A 474 -6.97 -8.42 -2.00
CA ALA A 474 -8.13 -9.06 -2.62
C ALA A 474 -8.00 -10.60 -2.59
N LEU A 475 -6.82 -11.15 -2.86
CA LEU A 475 -6.56 -12.59 -2.78
C LEU A 475 -6.65 -13.12 -1.35
N ASP A 476 -6.11 -12.39 -0.35
CA ASP A 476 -6.24 -12.77 1.06
C ASP A 476 -7.72 -12.80 1.49
N MET A 477 -8.50 -11.81 1.07
CA MET A 477 -9.94 -11.77 1.34
C MET A 477 -10.67 -12.96 0.71
N VAL A 478 -10.38 -13.29 -0.56
CA VAL A 478 -10.99 -14.46 -1.24
C VAL A 478 -10.61 -15.75 -0.52
N GLN A 479 -9.35 -15.95 -0.14
CA GLN A 479 -8.90 -17.14 0.60
C GLN A 479 -9.61 -17.29 1.95
N ARG A 480 -9.80 -16.19 2.69
CA ARG A 480 -10.52 -16.19 3.96
C ARG A 480 -12.00 -16.51 3.78
N ILE A 481 -12.63 -15.99 2.72
CA ILE A 481 -14.02 -16.31 2.36
C ILE A 481 -14.14 -17.80 2.03
N GLU A 482 -13.26 -18.35 1.20
CA GLU A 482 -13.24 -19.77 0.85
C GLU A 482 -13.05 -20.67 2.08
N ALA A 483 -12.10 -20.30 2.97
CA ALA A 483 -11.89 -21.03 4.23
C ALA A 483 -13.14 -21.04 5.12
N ASN A 484 -13.83 -19.91 5.25
CA ASN A 484 -15.08 -19.82 6.02
C ASN A 484 -16.21 -20.65 5.40
N LEU A 485 -16.32 -20.67 4.07
CA LEU A 485 -17.31 -21.49 3.36
C LEU A 485 -17.01 -22.99 3.52
N LEU A 486 -15.74 -23.40 3.44
CA LEU A 486 -15.32 -24.79 3.62
C LEU A 486 -15.62 -25.28 5.04
N MET A 487 -15.28 -24.50 6.07
CA MET A 487 -15.54 -24.87 7.46
C MET A 487 -17.05 -25.09 7.72
N ARG A 488 -17.93 -24.37 7.06
CA ARG A 488 -19.39 -24.55 7.21
C ARG A 488 -19.95 -25.75 6.48
N ASN A 489 -19.41 -26.08 5.31
CA ASN A 489 -19.79 -27.32 4.63
C ASN A 489 -19.44 -28.56 5.45
N TYR A 490 -18.34 -28.52 6.24
CA TYR A 490 -18.02 -29.55 7.20
C TYR A 490 -19.00 -29.61 8.39
N GLY A 491 -19.51 -28.47 8.86
CA GLY A 491 -20.52 -28.41 9.93
C GLY A 491 -21.86 -29.05 9.53
N GLY A 492 -22.23 -28.99 8.25
CA GLY A 492 -23.44 -29.69 7.69
C GLY A 492 -23.33 -31.22 7.70
N PHE A 493 -22.12 -31.77 7.73
CA PHE A 493 -21.91 -33.23 7.85
C PHE A 493 -21.97 -33.73 9.32
N LEU A 494 -21.81 -32.86 10.30
CA LEU A 494 -21.81 -33.18 11.73
C LEU A 494 -23.11 -32.74 12.45
N GLY A 495 -24.04 -32.08 11.77
CA GLY A 495 -25.34 -31.65 12.33
C GLY A 495 -26.30 -32.84 12.59
N PRO A 496 -27.35 -32.64 13.44
CA PRO A 496 -28.25 -33.72 13.88
C PRO A 496 -29.12 -34.34 12.80
N GLY A 497 -28.90 -34.06 11.52
CA GLY A 497 -29.54 -34.69 10.36
C GLY A 497 -28.57 -35.21 9.30
N GLY A 498 -27.26 -35.07 9.51
CA GLY A 498 -26.26 -35.53 8.58
C GLY A 498 -26.17 -37.05 8.52
N ARG A 499 -26.39 -37.64 7.32
CA ARG A 499 -26.17 -39.06 7.08
C ARG A 499 -24.77 -39.43 7.58
N ARG A 500 -24.71 -40.20 8.69
CA ARG A 500 -23.48 -40.86 9.15
C ARG A 500 -22.89 -41.64 7.97
N ILE A 501 -21.72 -41.26 7.53
CA ILE A 501 -20.94 -42.08 6.61
C ILE A 501 -20.66 -43.36 7.39
N LYS A 502 -21.43 -44.43 7.06
CA LYS A 502 -21.13 -45.77 7.56
C LYS A 502 -19.76 -46.14 7.04
N GLY A 503 -18.75 -46.07 7.91
CA GLY A 503 -17.45 -46.61 7.61
C GLY A 503 -17.62 -48.04 7.21
N ARG A 504 -17.17 -48.41 6.02
CA ARG A 504 -17.07 -49.81 5.58
C ARG A 504 -16.28 -50.57 6.63
N GLN A 505 -16.94 -51.35 7.43
CA GLN A 505 -16.32 -52.35 8.26
C GLN A 505 -15.73 -53.41 7.31
N TYR A 506 -14.44 -53.48 7.24
CA TYR A 506 -13.67 -54.63 6.83
C TYR A 506 -12.88 -55.13 8.02
#